data_7565920533357048d2aa33cd7f97d578
#
_entry.id   7565920533357048d2aa33cd7f97d578
#
_cell.length_a   1.000
_cell.length_b   1.000
_cell.length_c   1.000
_cell.angle_alpha   90.00
_cell.angle_beta   90.00
_cell.angle_gamma   90.00
#
_symmetry.space_group_name_H-M   'P 1'
#
loop_
_entity.id
_entity.type
_entity.pdbx_description
1 polymer ?
#
loop_
_entity_poly.entity_id
_entity_poly.type
_entity_poly.pdbx_seq_one_letter_code
_entity_poly.pdbx_strand_id
1 'polypeptide(L)'
;MEFLHTNNGVLYCGKNPIILRGMGLGGWLLPEGYMWKFYTKCDRPRRMEKLLRELCGERYAEAFWERYYDRYITERDIAWIAGQGLNSVRLAMNARHLFDIGEQDTVRFHTAYLRHVDDCLA
;
A
#
# COMPACT_ATOMS: atom_id res chain seq x y z
N MET A 1 23.56 3.86 -2.43
CA MET A 1 22.40 2.94 -2.50
C MET A 1 22.71 1.90 -3.56
N GLU A 2 22.58 0.61 -3.24
CA GLU A 2 22.79 -0.47 -4.19
C GLU A 2 21.46 -0.93 -4.78
N PHE A 3 21.39 -1.09 -6.09
CA PHE A 3 20.17 -1.52 -6.77
C PHE A 3 20.15 -3.03 -6.95
N LEU A 4 18.92 -3.58 -6.94
CA LEU A 4 18.70 -4.98 -7.30
C LEU A 4 18.89 -5.18 -8.81
N HIS A 5 19.56 -6.24 -9.19
CA HIS A 5 19.69 -6.66 -10.57
C HIS A 5 19.78 -8.18 -10.68
N THR A 6 19.60 -8.71 -11.87
CA THR A 6 19.71 -10.15 -12.12
C THR A 6 20.92 -10.46 -12.99
N ASN A 7 21.61 -11.57 -12.66
CA ASN A 7 22.66 -12.14 -13.49
C ASN A 7 22.52 -13.65 -13.51
N ASN A 8 22.44 -14.26 -14.68
CA ASN A 8 22.26 -15.70 -14.88
C ASN A 8 21.13 -16.32 -14.00
N GLY A 9 19.99 -15.61 -13.90
CA GLY A 9 18.83 -16.07 -13.14
C GLY A 9 18.94 -15.93 -11.61
N VAL A 10 20.02 -15.35 -11.12
CA VAL A 10 20.22 -15.05 -9.69
C VAL A 10 20.02 -13.57 -9.45
N LEU A 11 19.32 -13.22 -8.35
CA LEU A 11 19.10 -11.84 -7.92
C LEU A 11 20.29 -11.38 -7.06
N TYR A 12 20.75 -10.16 -7.30
CA TYR A 12 21.82 -9.50 -6.58
C TYR A 12 21.43 -8.16 -6.03
N CYS A 13 22.02 -7.78 -4.88
CA CYS A 13 22.07 -6.42 -4.38
C CYS A 13 23.56 -6.00 -4.41
N GLY A 14 23.90 -5.04 -5.27
CA GLY A 14 25.31 -4.76 -5.55
C GLY A 14 26.04 -5.99 -6.07
N LYS A 15 27.07 -6.45 -5.35
CA LYS A 15 27.86 -7.65 -5.71
C LYS A 15 27.40 -8.93 -5.02
N ASN A 16 26.44 -8.85 -4.10
CA ASN A 16 26.03 -9.96 -3.26
C ASN A 16 24.76 -10.61 -3.79
N PRO A 17 24.70 -11.94 -3.93
CA PRO A 17 23.45 -12.62 -4.23
C PRO A 17 22.49 -12.48 -3.06
N ILE A 18 21.20 -12.25 -3.37
CA ILE A 18 20.17 -12.02 -2.36
C ILE A 18 18.94 -12.89 -2.65
N ILE A 19 18.32 -13.37 -1.58
CA ILE A 19 17.01 -13.99 -1.62
C ILE A 19 16.04 -13.03 -0.93
N LEU A 20 15.00 -12.58 -1.64
CA LEU A 20 13.94 -11.77 -1.04
C LEU A 20 13.09 -12.65 -0.13
N ARG A 21 13.08 -12.31 1.14
CA ARG A 21 12.21 -12.89 2.17
C ARG A 21 11.36 -11.75 2.69
N GLY A 22 10.07 -11.77 2.38
CA GLY A 22 9.25 -10.61 2.64
C GLY A 22 7.84 -10.89 3.07
N MET A 23 7.13 -9.83 3.40
CA MET A 23 5.73 -9.83 3.78
C MET A 23 4.92 -8.96 2.84
N GLY A 24 3.70 -9.41 2.47
CA GLY A 24 2.74 -8.59 1.76
C GLY A 24 1.97 -7.70 2.73
N LEU A 25 2.00 -6.39 2.51
CA LEU A 25 1.20 -5.42 3.26
C LEU A 25 -0.17 -5.29 2.61
N GLY A 26 -1.02 -6.30 2.81
CA GLY A 26 -2.38 -6.32 2.29
C GLY A 26 -3.35 -5.50 3.14
N GLY A 27 -4.48 -5.10 2.55
CA GLY A 27 -5.54 -4.39 3.26
C GLY A 27 -5.25 -2.92 3.56
N TRP A 28 -4.03 -2.45 3.47
CA TRP A 28 -3.63 -1.08 3.78
C TRP A 28 -3.97 -0.10 2.65
N LEU A 29 -3.04 0.12 1.71
CA LEU A 29 -3.24 1.05 0.58
C LEU A 29 -4.12 0.46 -0.55
N LEU A 30 -4.56 -0.77 -0.38
CA LEU A 30 -5.60 -1.43 -1.16
C LEU A 30 -6.51 -2.18 -0.20
N PRO A 31 -7.56 -1.55 0.36
CA PRO A 31 -8.51 -2.22 1.23
C PRO A 31 -9.21 -3.39 0.53
N GLU A 32 -9.19 -4.56 1.16
CA GLU A 32 -9.69 -5.81 0.59
C GLU A 32 -10.83 -6.34 1.47
N GLY A 33 -12.03 -6.45 0.88
CA GLY A 33 -13.26 -6.75 1.61
C GLY A 33 -13.22 -8.06 2.39
N TYR A 34 -12.52 -9.08 1.91
CA TYR A 34 -12.38 -10.36 2.62
C TYR A 34 -11.57 -10.21 3.93
N MET A 35 -10.57 -9.33 3.95
CA MET A 35 -9.79 -9.03 5.17
C MET A 35 -10.64 -8.31 6.23
N TRP A 36 -11.64 -7.55 5.78
CA TRP A 36 -12.61 -6.88 6.64
C TRP A 36 -13.84 -7.76 6.96
N LYS A 37 -13.85 -9.01 6.48
CA LYS A 37 -14.97 -9.95 6.62
C LYS A 37 -16.28 -9.47 5.97
N PHE A 38 -16.21 -8.60 4.98
CA PHE A 38 -17.38 -8.13 4.23
C PHE A 38 -17.83 -9.10 3.13
N TYR A 39 -16.98 -10.08 2.82
CA TYR A 39 -17.23 -11.11 1.82
C TYR A 39 -17.69 -10.55 0.46
N THR A 40 -18.68 -11.19 -0.16
CA THR A 40 -19.16 -10.84 -1.51
C THR A 40 -19.96 -9.54 -1.62
N LYS A 41 -20.49 -9.04 -0.49
CA LYS A 41 -21.34 -7.83 -0.50
C LYS A 41 -20.51 -6.56 -0.66
N CYS A 42 -19.30 -6.54 -0.12
CA CYS A 42 -18.42 -5.38 -0.14
C CYS A 42 -16.97 -5.84 -0.35
N ASP A 43 -16.69 -6.39 -1.53
CA ASP A 43 -15.48 -7.14 -1.87
C ASP A 43 -14.28 -6.28 -2.31
N ARG A 44 -14.53 -5.02 -2.70
CA ARG A 44 -13.53 -4.17 -3.35
C ARG A 44 -13.53 -2.74 -2.79
N PRO A 45 -12.42 -1.99 -2.93
CA PRO A 45 -12.26 -0.65 -2.35
C PRO A 45 -13.45 0.29 -2.63
N ARG A 46 -13.88 0.43 -3.87
CA ARG A 46 -15.01 1.32 -4.23
C ARG A 46 -16.31 1.00 -3.49
N ARG A 47 -16.58 -0.28 -3.26
CA ARG A 47 -17.78 -0.70 -2.51
C ARG A 47 -17.63 -0.41 -1.02
N MET A 48 -16.41 -0.59 -0.48
CA MET A 48 -16.12 -0.28 0.92
C MET A 48 -16.20 1.23 1.19
N GLU A 49 -15.63 2.04 0.31
CA GLU A 49 -15.72 3.49 0.37
C GLU A 49 -17.16 3.97 0.30
N LYS A 50 -17.94 3.42 -0.64
CA LYS A 50 -19.37 3.72 -0.79
C LYS A 50 -20.13 3.34 0.47
N LEU A 51 -19.92 2.14 1.00
CA LEU A 51 -20.59 1.67 2.22
C LEU A 51 -20.31 2.60 3.40
N LEU A 52 -19.07 3.01 3.60
CA LEU A 52 -18.73 3.93 4.69
C LEU A 52 -19.39 5.29 4.52
N ARG A 53 -19.42 5.84 3.30
CA ARG A 53 -20.15 7.09 3.03
C ARG A 53 -21.64 7.00 3.32
N GLU A 54 -22.26 5.87 2.95
CA GLU A 54 -23.68 5.63 3.23
C GLU A 54 -23.97 5.47 4.73
N LEU A 55 -23.04 4.88 5.50
CA LEU A 55 -23.21 4.65 6.93
C LEU A 55 -22.98 5.89 7.80
N CYS A 56 -21.98 6.70 7.49
CA CYS A 56 -21.55 7.78 8.37
C CYS A 56 -21.48 9.18 7.71
N GLY A 57 -21.79 9.26 6.42
CA GLY A 57 -21.70 10.51 5.63
C GLY A 57 -20.28 10.80 5.14
N GLU A 58 -20.17 11.67 4.13
CA GLU A 58 -18.93 11.97 3.39
C GLU A 58 -17.79 12.38 4.33
N ARG A 59 -18.02 13.43 5.13
CA ARG A 59 -16.98 13.98 6.03
C ARG A 59 -16.38 12.96 6.99
N TYR A 60 -17.21 12.10 7.57
CA TYR A 60 -16.71 11.07 8.50
C TYR A 60 -16.02 9.92 7.77
N ALA A 61 -16.50 9.56 6.58
CA ALA A 61 -15.85 8.57 5.74
C ALA A 61 -14.45 9.01 5.29
N GLU A 62 -14.29 10.27 4.87
CA GLU A 62 -12.99 10.85 4.53
C GLU A 62 -12.03 10.80 5.73
N ALA A 63 -12.45 11.32 6.88
CA ALA A 63 -11.65 11.31 8.10
C ALA A 63 -11.31 9.88 8.58
N PHE A 64 -12.20 8.92 8.33
CA PHE A 64 -11.92 7.50 8.60
C PHE A 64 -10.79 6.98 7.72
N TRP A 65 -10.85 7.22 6.40
CA TRP A 65 -9.84 6.73 5.47
C TRP A 65 -8.46 7.36 5.71
N GLU A 66 -8.40 8.65 6.00
CA GLU A 66 -7.15 9.31 6.40
C GLU A 66 -6.51 8.61 7.60
N ARG A 67 -7.29 8.44 8.68
CA ARG A 67 -6.80 7.76 9.89
C ARG A 67 -6.46 6.30 9.64
N TYR A 68 -7.19 5.62 8.77
CA TYR A 68 -6.93 4.24 8.42
C TYR A 68 -5.57 4.10 7.74
N TYR A 69 -5.29 4.93 6.73
CA TYR A 69 -4.01 4.90 6.04
C TYR A 69 -2.83 5.29 6.95
N ASP A 70 -3.03 6.24 7.86
CA ASP A 70 -2.01 6.68 8.82
C ASP A 70 -1.69 5.64 9.91
N ARG A 71 -2.61 4.70 10.19
CA ARG A 71 -2.51 3.87 11.41
C ARG A 71 -2.53 2.37 11.17
N TYR A 72 -2.93 1.92 10.00
CA TYR A 72 -3.06 0.49 9.73
C TYR A 72 -1.70 -0.20 9.60
N ILE A 73 -0.77 0.42 8.90
CA ILE A 73 0.66 0.07 8.89
C ILE A 73 1.44 1.30 9.33
N THR A 74 2.35 1.10 10.24
CA THR A 74 3.17 2.17 10.85
C THR A 74 4.65 1.79 10.76
N GLU A 75 5.53 2.76 11.00
CA GLU A 75 6.98 2.53 11.11
C GLU A 75 7.30 1.39 12.10
N ARG A 76 6.56 1.29 13.20
CA ARG A 76 6.73 0.20 14.18
C ARG A 76 6.49 -1.18 13.56
N ASP A 77 5.50 -1.30 12.67
CA ASP A 77 5.19 -2.57 11.98
C ASP A 77 6.31 -2.92 11.01
N ILE A 78 6.84 -1.95 10.27
CA ILE A 78 7.98 -2.13 9.37
C ILE A 78 9.23 -2.53 10.14
N ALA A 79 9.53 -1.84 11.25
CA ALA A 79 10.64 -2.17 12.12
C ALA A 79 10.51 -3.59 12.70
N TRP A 80 9.30 -3.99 13.08
CA TRP A 80 9.04 -5.35 13.56
C TRP A 80 9.30 -6.40 12.45
N ILE A 81 8.81 -6.16 11.23
CA ILE A 81 9.04 -7.03 10.06
C ILE A 81 10.55 -7.19 9.82
N ALA A 82 11.30 -6.09 9.81
CA ALA A 82 12.76 -6.11 9.67
C ALA A 82 13.43 -6.89 10.80
N GLY A 83 12.96 -6.71 12.04
CA GLY A 83 13.43 -7.42 13.23
C GLY A 83 13.23 -8.95 13.17
N GLN A 84 12.29 -9.43 12.34
CA GLN A 84 12.11 -10.87 12.10
C GLN A 84 13.09 -11.44 11.04
N GLY A 85 14.03 -10.64 10.55
CA GLY A 85 15.00 -11.04 9.51
C GLY A 85 14.41 -11.04 8.11
N LEU A 86 13.25 -10.39 7.91
CA LEU A 86 12.69 -10.15 6.59
C LEU A 86 13.36 -8.93 5.95
N ASN A 87 13.63 -9.01 4.66
CA ASN A 87 14.39 -7.99 3.92
C ASN A 87 13.60 -7.35 2.78
N SER A 88 12.31 -7.61 2.71
CA SER A 88 11.44 -7.05 1.68
C SER A 88 9.99 -6.96 2.13
N VAL A 89 9.27 -5.99 1.59
CA VAL A 89 7.82 -5.89 1.71
C VAL A 89 7.20 -5.77 0.31
N ARG A 90 6.03 -6.36 0.13
CA ARG A 90 5.22 -6.16 -1.07
C ARG A 90 4.08 -5.20 -0.73
N LEU A 91 4.12 -4.01 -1.30
CA LEU A 91 3.14 -2.98 -1.08
C LEU A 91 2.02 -3.08 -2.13
N ALA A 92 0.83 -3.49 -1.71
CA ALA A 92 -0.35 -3.48 -2.56
C ALA A 92 -0.99 -2.09 -2.55
N MET A 93 -1.13 -1.47 -3.72
CA MET A 93 -1.60 -0.10 -3.87
C MET A 93 -2.79 -0.01 -4.82
N ASN A 94 -3.69 0.92 -4.55
CA ASN A 94 -4.79 1.25 -5.46
C ASN A 94 -4.36 2.39 -6.39
N ALA A 95 -4.13 2.09 -7.67
CA ALA A 95 -3.68 3.07 -8.66
C ALA A 95 -4.58 4.31 -8.72
N ARG A 96 -5.87 4.17 -8.48
CA ARG A 96 -6.83 5.28 -8.46
C ARG A 96 -6.53 6.34 -7.39
N HIS A 97 -5.85 5.97 -6.31
CA HIS A 97 -5.41 6.90 -5.26
C HIS A 97 -3.99 7.42 -5.48
N LEU A 98 -3.26 6.86 -6.44
CA LEU A 98 -1.89 7.31 -6.73
C LEU A 98 -1.87 8.50 -7.67
N PHE A 99 -2.75 8.51 -8.68
CA PHE A 99 -2.77 9.55 -9.71
C PHE A 99 -4.11 9.63 -10.43
N ASP A 100 -4.36 10.79 -11.02
CA ASP A 100 -5.39 11.01 -12.04
C ASP A 100 -4.73 11.16 -13.41
N ILE A 101 -5.47 10.76 -14.45
CA ILE A 101 -5.13 11.04 -15.85
C ILE A 101 -6.00 12.22 -16.28
N GLY A 102 -5.36 13.35 -16.51
CA GLY A 102 -5.99 14.56 -17.01
C GLY A 102 -6.10 14.60 -18.54
N GLU A 103 -6.46 15.75 -19.06
CA GLU A 103 -6.49 16.01 -20.50
C GLU A 103 -5.09 15.81 -21.12
N GLN A 104 -5.07 15.37 -22.39
CA GLN A 104 -3.83 15.11 -23.15
C GLN A 104 -2.88 14.12 -22.45
N ASP A 105 -3.43 13.11 -21.76
CA ASP A 105 -2.68 12.08 -21.05
C ASP A 105 -1.72 12.61 -19.96
N THR A 106 -1.97 13.82 -19.47
CA THR A 106 -1.20 14.36 -18.35
C THR A 106 -1.47 13.58 -17.06
N VAL A 107 -0.42 13.21 -16.32
CA VAL A 107 -0.53 12.49 -15.06
C VAL A 107 -0.34 13.46 -13.91
N ARG A 108 -1.29 13.50 -12.99
CA ARG A 108 -1.22 14.24 -11.72
C ARG A 108 -1.16 13.26 -10.56
N PHE A 109 -0.05 13.25 -9.84
CA PHE A 109 0.11 12.40 -8.66
C PHE A 109 -0.57 13.01 -7.42
N HIS A 110 -1.17 12.14 -6.60
CA HIS A 110 -1.78 12.48 -5.32
C HIS A 110 -0.74 12.38 -4.21
N THR A 111 -0.05 13.47 -3.91
CA THR A 111 1.06 13.51 -2.96
C THR A 111 0.68 13.08 -1.54
N ALA A 112 -0.55 13.39 -1.10
CA ALA A 112 -1.05 12.97 0.22
C ALA A 112 -1.14 11.45 0.39
N TYR A 113 -1.44 10.72 -0.69
CA TYR A 113 -1.46 9.26 -0.66
C TYR A 113 -0.06 8.67 -0.86
N LEU A 114 0.75 9.27 -1.72
CA LEU A 114 2.13 8.84 -1.95
C LEU A 114 3.01 8.99 -0.71
N ARG A 115 2.70 9.94 0.19
CA ARG A 115 3.38 10.07 1.49
C ARG A 115 3.47 8.74 2.23
N HIS A 116 2.40 7.94 2.25
CA HIS A 116 2.42 6.64 2.93
C HIS A 116 3.39 5.63 2.29
N VAL A 117 3.61 5.74 0.97
CA VAL A 117 4.62 4.95 0.26
C VAL A 117 6.02 5.41 0.66
N ASP A 118 6.23 6.72 0.66
CA ASP A 118 7.52 7.34 1.04
C ASP A 118 7.88 6.99 2.49
N ASP A 119 6.93 7.10 3.42
CA ASP A 119 7.10 6.73 4.83
C ASP A 119 7.45 5.24 5.03
N CYS A 120 6.99 4.38 4.12
CA CYS A 120 7.33 2.94 4.14
C CYS A 120 8.74 2.66 3.62
N LEU A 121 9.31 3.55 2.81
CA LEU A 121 10.63 3.41 2.18
C LEU A 121 11.76 4.10 2.97
N ALA A 122 11.41 5.01 3.89
CA ALA A 122 12.36 5.74 4.73
C ALA A 122 12.95 4.87 5.85
#